data_c7a1d92fb2383879c09ce731de08ca48
#
_entry.id   c7a1d92fb2383879c09ce731de08ca48
#
_cell.length_a   1.000
_cell.length_b   1.000
_cell.length_c   1.000
_cell.angle_alpha   90.00
_cell.angle_beta   90.00
_cell.angle_gamma   90.00
#
_symmetry.space_group_name_H-M   'P 1'
#
loop_
_entity.id
_entity.type
_entity.pdbx_description
1 polymer ?
#
loop_
_entity_poly.entity_id
_entity_poly.type
_entity_poly.pdbx_seq_one_letter_code
_entity_poly.pdbx_strand_id
1 'polypeptide(L)'
;MIISASTDYRAAAQAKLPPFLFHYIDGGAYAEHTLKRNTADLADIALRQRVLRNMSELSLETTLFGEQLAMPVALGPVGLTGMYARRGEVQAARAAAQKGIPFTLSTVSVCPIEEVAPAIDRPMWFQLYVLKDRGFMRNALERAKAAGVKTLVFTVDMPVPGARYRDAHSGMSGPNAALRRVLQAFTHPQWAWDVGLLGKPHDLGNVSAYRGKPTSLEDYIGWLGANFDPSISWKDLEWIREFWDGPMIIKGILDPEDAKDAVRFGADGIIVSNHGGRQLDGVLSTARAMPAIADAVKGDITLLADSGIRSGLDVVRMIALGADSVLLGRAFVYALAAAGEAGVANLLDLIDKEMRVAMTLTGAKSIAEINAGSLVRNA
;
A
#
# COMPACT_ATOMS: atom_id res chain seq x y z
N MET A 1 4.96 -25.43 4.67
CA MET A 1 5.62 -24.71 3.55
C MET A 1 6.80 -23.94 4.13
N ILE A 2 7.97 -24.00 3.50
CA ILE A 2 9.12 -23.16 3.86
C ILE A 2 8.88 -21.79 3.23
N ILE A 3 9.02 -20.72 4.02
CA ILE A 3 8.89 -19.35 3.56
C ILE A 3 10.30 -18.75 3.41
N SER A 4 10.68 -18.42 2.19
CA SER A 4 11.96 -17.80 1.84
C SER A 4 11.82 -16.53 1.03
N ALA A 5 10.63 -16.28 0.48
CA ALA A 5 10.32 -15.10 -0.35
C ALA A 5 8.85 -14.70 -0.21
N SER A 6 8.50 -13.50 -0.65
CA SER A 6 7.10 -13.02 -0.67
C SER A 6 6.18 -13.86 -1.57
N THR A 7 6.73 -14.53 -2.58
CA THR A 7 5.99 -15.44 -3.46
C THR A 7 5.50 -16.69 -2.73
N ASP A 8 6.24 -17.17 -1.72
CA ASP A 8 5.82 -18.28 -0.88
C ASP A 8 4.60 -17.87 -0.03
N TYR A 9 4.60 -16.63 0.49
CA TYR A 9 3.45 -16.07 1.18
C TYR A 9 2.23 -15.95 0.26
N ARG A 10 2.42 -15.59 -1.02
CA ARG A 10 1.32 -15.56 -1.98
C ARG A 10 0.68 -16.95 -2.15
N ALA A 11 1.50 -17.99 -2.29
CA ALA A 11 1.02 -19.36 -2.41
C ALA A 11 0.29 -19.83 -1.12
N ALA A 12 0.83 -19.51 0.05
CA ALA A 12 0.21 -19.81 1.33
C ALA A 12 -1.12 -19.07 1.53
N ALA A 13 -1.19 -17.80 1.16
CA ALA A 13 -2.41 -17.01 1.19
C ALA A 13 -3.49 -17.56 0.24
N GLN A 14 -3.11 -17.99 -0.96
CA GLN A 14 -4.01 -18.63 -1.91
C GLN A 14 -4.64 -19.91 -1.38
N ALA A 15 -3.86 -20.71 -0.65
CA ALA A 15 -4.36 -21.94 -0.04
C ALA A 15 -5.29 -21.70 1.16
N LYS A 16 -5.13 -20.57 1.86
CA LYS A 16 -5.87 -20.29 3.11
C LYS A 16 -7.11 -19.43 2.89
N LEU A 17 -7.07 -18.50 1.92
CA LEU A 17 -8.16 -17.55 1.71
C LEU A 17 -9.24 -18.12 0.80
N PRO A 18 -10.53 -17.84 1.08
CA PRO A 18 -11.59 -18.06 0.11
C PRO A 18 -11.28 -17.36 -1.22
N PRO A 19 -11.62 -17.97 -2.37
CA PRO A 19 -11.28 -17.42 -3.69
C PRO A 19 -11.71 -15.98 -3.91
N PHE A 20 -12.88 -15.55 -3.38
CA PHE A 20 -13.34 -14.16 -3.52
C PHE A 20 -12.37 -13.15 -2.91
N LEU A 21 -11.76 -13.46 -1.75
CA LEU A 21 -10.76 -12.61 -1.10
C LEU A 21 -9.40 -12.70 -1.77
N PHE A 22 -8.95 -13.93 -2.09
CA PHE A 22 -7.67 -14.09 -2.76
C PHE A 22 -7.66 -13.35 -4.10
N HIS A 23 -8.68 -13.53 -4.95
CA HIS A 23 -8.74 -12.85 -6.23
C HIS A 23 -8.94 -11.35 -6.11
N TYR A 24 -9.63 -10.88 -5.08
CA TYR A 24 -9.77 -9.44 -4.82
C TYR A 24 -8.43 -8.77 -4.54
N ILE A 25 -7.56 -9.35 -3.71
CA ILE A 25 -6.26 -8.76 -3.41
C ILE A 25 -5.21 -9.04 -4.49
N ASP A 26 -5.23 -10.21 -5.10
CA ASP A 26 -4.26 -10.65 -6.10
C ASP A 26 -4.54 -10.05 -7.48
N GLY A 27 -5.80 -9.76 -7.79
CA GLY A 27 -6.26 -9.30 -9.09
C GLY A 27 -5.93 -7.85 -9.42
N GLY A 28 -5.98 -7.55 -10.71
CA GLY A 28 -5.86 -6.22 -11.31
C GLY A 28 -7.11 -5.79 -12.05
N ALA A 29 -6.99 -4.75 -12.83
CA ALA A 29 -8.04 -4.24 -13.71
C ALA A 29 -7.92 -4.84 -15.12
N TYR A 30 -9.06 -4.98 -15.81
CA TYR A 30 -9.18 -5.48 -17.18
C TYR A 30 -8.39 -6.78 -17.42
N ALA A 31 -7.47 -6.81 -18.40
CA ALA A 31 -6.64 -7.97 -18.76
C ALA A 31 -5.36 -8.10 -17.93
N GLU A 32 -5.19 -7.23 -16.93
CA GLU A 32 -4.08 -7.26 -15.97
C GLU A 32 -2.68 -7.05 -16.62
N HIS A 33 -2.60 -6.30 -17.73
CA HIS A 33 -1.31 -5.99 -18.36
C HIS A 33 -0.44 -5.12 -17.46
N THR A 34 -0.99 -4.05 -16.87
CA THR A 34 -0.26 -3.18 -15.94
C THR A 34 0.15 -3.93 -14.67
N LEU A 35 -0.73 -4.79 -14.14
CA LEU A 35 -0.39 -5.64 -13.00
C LEU A 35 0.85 -6.50 -13.25
N LYS A 36 0.92 -7.15 -14.41
CA LYS A 36 2.06 -7.99 -14.82
C LYS A 36 3.32 -7.15 -15.03
N ARG A 37 3.19 -6.01 -15.74
CA ARG A 37 4.31 -5.09 -15.98
C ARG A 37 4.91 -4.53 -14.70
N ASN A 38 4.11 -4.25 -13.68
CA ASN A 38 4.62 -3.73 -12.41
C ASN A 38 5.72 -4.61 -11.78
N THR A 39 5.64 -5.92 -11.95
CA THR A 39 6.67 -6.84 -11.46
C THR A 39 7.73 -7.14 -12.52
N ALA A 40 7.34 -7.29 -13.79
CA ALA A 40 8.26 -7.63 -14.87
C ALA A 40 9.24 -6.49 -15.15
N ASP A 41 8.75 -5.27 -15.36
CA ASP A 41 9.60 -4.11 -15.63
C ASP A 41 10.57 -3.83 -14.48
N LEU A 42 10.14 -4.07 -13.22
CA LEU A 42 11.02 -3.91 -12.07
C LEU A 42 12.08 -5.02 -12.02
N ALA A 43 11.72 -6.25 -12.40
CA ALA A 43 12.67 -7.36 -12.49
C ALA A 43 13.73 -7.16 -13.58
N ASP A 44 13.38 -6.46 -14.68
CA ASP A 44 14.28 -6.15 -15.79
C ASP A 44 15.33 -5.09 -15.43
N ILE A 45 15.19 -4.36 -14.30
CA ILE A 45 16.18 -3.37 -13.88
C ILE A 45 17.45 -4.07 -13.39
N ALA A 46 18.54 -3.90 -14.16
CA ALA A 46 19.84 -4.46 -13.82
C ALA A 46 20.62 -3.56 -12.88
N LEU A 47 21.03 -4.10 -11.73
CA LEU A 47 21.89 -3.42 -10.76
C LEU A 47 23.38 -3.61 -11.16
N ARG A 48 24.17 -2.57 -10.95
CA ARG A 48 25.62 -2.57 -11.19
C ARG A 48 26.34 -3.21 -10.00
N GLN A 49 26.82 -4.44 -10.18
CA GLN A 49 27.60 -5.13 -9.15
C GLN A 49 28.95 -4.46 -8.92
N ARG A 50 29.36 -4.32 -7.68
CA ARG A 50 30.67 -3.82 -7.24
C ARG A 50 31.33 -4.84 -6.31
N VAL A 51 32.65 -4.92 -6.35
CA VAL A 51 33.42 -5.84 -5.53
C VAL A 51 34.50 -5.10 -4.71
N LEU A 52 34.99 -5.72 -3.65
CA LEU A 52 36.07 -5.22 -2.79
C LEU A 52 35.76 -3.84 -2.18
N ARG A 53 34.49 -3.60 -1.84
CA ARG A 53 34.04 -2.43 -1.06
C ARG A 53 33.93 -2.83 0.41
N ASN A 54 34.46 -2.01 1.29
CA ASN A 54 34.27 -2.24 2.74
C ASN A 54 32.81 -1.90 3.10
N MET A 55 32.06 -2.89 3.52
CA MET A 55 30.62 -2.78 3.84
C MET A 55 30.31 -3.03 5.34
N SER A 56 31.32 -2.91 6.21
CA SER A 56 31.18 -3.20 7.65
C SER A 56 30.21 -2.28 8.40
N GLU A 57 29.90 -1.10 7.84
CA GLU A 57 29.04 -0.07 8.49
C GLU A 57 27.77 0.20 7.66
N LEU A 58 27.18 -0.85 7.06
CA LEU A 58 25.98 -0.73 6.25
C LEU A 58 24.77 -0.42 7.13
N SER A 59 24.03 0.65 6.82
CA SER A 59 22.78 1.04 7.44
C SER A 59 21.64 1.13 6.41
N LEU A 60 20.44 0.66 6.80
CA LEU A 60 19.19 0.86 6.06
C LEU A 60 18.38 2.05 6.59
N GLU A 61 18.81 2.65 7.69
CA GLU A 61 18.10 3.75 8.31
C GLU A 61 17.92 4.94 7.38
N THR A 62 16.77 5.58 7.47
CA THR A 62 16.44 6.79 6.73
C THR A 62 15.47 7.65 7.52
N THR A 63 15.34 8.93 7.14
CA THR A 63 14.36 9.85 7.72
C THR A 63 13.32 10.21 6.67
N LEU A 64 12.04 10.15 7.03
CA LEU A 64 10.94 10.47 6.15
C LEU A 64 9.92 11.32 6.89
N PHE A 65 9.61 12.52 6.39
CA PHE A 65 8.69 13.48 7.04
C PHE A 65 8.99 13.73 8.53
N GLY A 66 10.27 13.76 8.89
CA GLY A 66 10.73 13.95 10.28
C GLY A 66 10.66 12.69 11.16
N GLU A 67 10.24 11.54 10.63
CA GLU A 67 10.24 10.26 11.32
C GLU A 67 11.49 9.44 10.97
N GLN A 68 12.16 8.88 11.98
CA GLN A 68 13.22 7.90 11.78
C GLN A 68 12.63 6.54 11.45
N LEU A 69 13.10 5.94 10.35
CA LEU A 69 12.70 4.63 9.88
C LEU A 69 13.89 3.67 9.89
N ALA A 70 13.65 2.42 10.28
CA ALA A 70 14.66 1.37 10.25
C ALA A 70 15.08 0.99 8.82
N MET A 71 14.22 1.22 7.84
CA MET A 71 14.47 1.03 6.40
C MET A 71 13.49 1.87 5.59
N PRO A 72 13.78 2.20 4.30
CA PRO A 72 12.96 3.06 3.45
C PRO A 72 11.71 2.32 2.92
N VAL A 73 10.90 1.78 3.83
CA VAL A 73 9.71 0.98 3.54
C VAL A 73 8.57 1.40 4.45
N ALA A 74 7.36 1.47 3.92
CA ALA A 74 6.12 1.60 4.67
C ALA A 74 5.12 0.52 4.25
N LEU A 75 4.18 0.14 5.13
CA LEU A 75 3.04 -0.66 4.71
C LEU A 75 1.98 0.28 4.14
N GLY A 76 1.68 0.09 2.85
CA GLY A 76 0.76 0.92 2.10
C GLY A 76 -0.72 0.67 2.48
N PRO A 77 -1.61 1.59 2.11
CA PRO A 77 -3.03 1.45 2.43
C PRO A 77 -3.67 0.33 1.60
N VAL A 78 -4.24 -0.65 2.30
CA VAL A 78 -5.02 -1.72 1.69
C VAL A 78 -6.37 -1.82 2.38
N GLY A 79 -7.45 -1.73 1.60
CA GLY A 79 -8.80 -1.88 2.12
C GLY A 79 -9.11 -3.30 2.55
N LEU A 80 -10.06 -3.45 3.49
CA LEU A 80 -10.55 -4.74 3.98
C LEU A 80 -9.46 -5.66 4.54
N THR A 81 -8.38 -5.12 5.07
CA THR A 81 -7.25 -5.95 5.56
C THR A 81 -7.68 -6.90 6.70
N GLY A 82 -8.66 -6.52 7.51
CA GLY A 82 -9.27 -7.38 8.54
C GLY A 82 -10.05 -8.58 8.00
N MET A 83 -10.27 -8.67 6.70
CA MET A 83 -10.86 -9.85 6.06
C MET A 83 -9.83 -10.94 5.73
N TYR A 84 -8.53 -10.61 5.72
CA TYR A 84 -7.44 -11.55 5.44
C TYR A 84 -6.90 -12.24 6.69
N ALA A 85 -6.94 -11.55 7.82
CA ALA A 85 -6.66 -12.08 9.14
C ALA A 85 -7.58 -11.39 10.16
N ARG A 86 -7.84 -12.03 11.28
CA ARG A 86 -8.67 -11.47 12.36
C ARG A 86 -8.10 -10.13 12.83
N ARG A 87 -8.87 -9.04 12.67
CA ARG A 87 -8.42 -7.67 12.96
C ARG A 87 -7.08 -7.33 12.29
N GLY A 88 -6.97 -7.64 10.99
CA GLY A 88 -5.71 -7.66 10.26
C GLY A 88 -4.97 -6.33 10.21
N GLU A 89 -5.68 -5.19 10.20
CA GLU A 89 -5.08 -3.86 10.27
C GLU A 89 -4.27 -3.66 11.56
N VAL A 90 -4.82 -4.12 12.69
CA VAL A 90 -4.14 -4.07 14.00
C VAL A 90 -2.87 -4.93 13.99
N GLN A 91 -2.96 -6.15 13.45
CA GLN A 91 -1.81 -7.07 13.36
C GLN A 91 -0.70 -6.49 12.44
N ALA A 92 -1.08 -5.95 11.28
CA ALA A 92 -0.14 -5.33 10.34
C ALA A 92 0.53 -4.08 10.94
N ALA A 93 -0.25 -3.25 11.64
CA ALA A 93 0.26 -2.05 12.31
C ALA A 93 1.28 -2.40 13.41
N ARG A 94 1.00 -3.41 14.25
CA ARG A 94 1.92 -3.90 15.27
C ARG A 94 3.23 -4.42 14.67
N ALA A 95 3.14 -5.25 13.63
CA ALA A 95 4.32 -5.75 12.95
C ALA A 95 5.16 -4.62 12.35
N ALA A 96 4.54 -3.62 11.73
CA ALA A 96 5.22 -2.45 11.20
C ALA A 96 5.89 -1.62 12.30
N ALA A 97 5.20 -1.35 13.40
CA ALA A 97 5.74 -0.63 14.56
C ALA A 97 6.95 -1.36 15.15
N GLN A 98 6.83 -2.67 15.37
CA GLN A 98 7.93 -3.52 15.86
C GLN A 98 9.18 -3.45 14.96
N LYS A 99 8.99 -3.32 13.63
CA LYS A 99 10.08 -3.22 12.65
C LYS A 99 10.52 -1.77 12.37
N GLY A 100 10.01 -0.79 13.09
CA GLY A 100 10.43 0.60 12.97
C GLY A 100 10.02 1.26 11.65
N ILE A 101 8.93 0.84 11.03
CA ILE A 101 8.41 1.39 9.77
C ILE A 101 6.95 1.86 9.92
N PRO A 102 6.47 2.79 9.07
CA PRO A 102 5.08 3.25 9.11
C PRO A 102 4.08 2.19 8.62
N PHE A 103 2.89 2.21 9.21
CA PHE A 103 1.70 1.56 8.70
C PHE A 103 0.69 2.61 8.22
N THR A 104 0.11 2.43 7.04
CA THR A 104 -0.91 3.32 6.49
C THR A 104 -2.29 2.68 6.59
N LEU A 105 -3.15 3.22 7.44
CA LEU A 105 -4.54 2.76 7.55
C LEU A 105 -5.38 3.29 6.39
N SER A 106 -6.13 2.40 5.73
CA SER A 106 -7.03 2.77 4.63
C SER A 106 -8.34 3.38 5.13
N THR A 107 -8.92 4.34 4.38
CA THR A 107 -10.31 4.82 4.56
C THR A 107 -11.31 3.65 4.71
N VAL A 108 -11.10 2.60 3.94
CA VAL A 108 -12.00 1.43 3.82
C VAL A 108 -11.44 0.20 4.55
N SER A 109 -10.81 0.43 5.70
CA SER A 109 -10.38 -0.62 6.63
C SER A 109 -11.56 -1.25 7.37
N VAL A 110 -11.37 -2.49 7.80
CA VAL A 110 -12.32 -3.19 8.70
C VAL A 110 -12.19 -2.63 10.12
N CYS A 111 -10.95 -2.44 10.60
CA CYS A 111 -10.69 -1.80 11.89
C CYS A 111 -10.76 -0.28 11.75
N PRO A 112 -11.51 0.44 12.62
CA PRO A 112 -11.52 1.90 12.63
C PRO A 112 -10.20 2.48 13.17
N ILE A 113 -10.00 3.78 12.97
CA ILE A 113 -8.84 4.53 13.45
C ILE A 113 -8.64 4.30 14.96
N GLU A 114 -9.73 4.34 15.74
CA GLU A 114 -9.73 4.26 17.20
C GLU A 114 -9.36 2.87 17.73
N GLU A 115 -9.37 1.86 16.88
CA GLU A 115 -8.91 0.51 17.25
C GLU A 115 -7.43 0.31 16.90
N VAL A 116 -6.98 0.87 15.77
CA VAL A 116 -5.62 0.65 15.28
C VAL A 116 -4.61 1.57 15.96
N ALA A 117 -4.94 2.86 16.13
CA ALA A 117 -4.00 3.83 16.70
C ALA A 117 -3.52 3.47 18.11
N PRO A 118 -4.37 3.09 19.08
CA PRO A 118 -3.90 2.75 20.43
C PRO A 118 -3.21 1.38 20.51
N ALA A 119 -3.20 0.60 19.43
CA ALA A 119 -2.58 -0.72 19.40
C ALA A 119 -1.07 -0.66 19.09
N ILE A 120 -0.53 0.51 18.78
CA ILE A 120 0.87 0.76 18.40
C ILE A 120 1.42 1.95 19.18
N ASP A 121 2.73 1.98 19.37
CA ASP A 121 3.46 3.00 20.16
C ASP A 121 4.07 4.11 19.29
N ARG A 122 3.82 4.11 17.99
CA ARG A 122 4.26 5.14 17.06
C ARG A 122 3.10 5.67 16.20
N PRO A 123 3.18 6.92 15.68
CA PRO A 123 2.15 7.45 14.80
C PRO A 123 1.97 6.58 13.55
N MET A 124 0.72 6.30 13.20
CA MET A 124 0.39 5.69 11.90
C MET A 124 0.14 6.78 10.86
N TRP A 125 0.17 6.40 9.59
CA TRP A 125 -0.34 7.21 8.48
C TRP A 125 -1.81 6.86 8.23
N PHE A 126 -2.57 7.82 7.74
CA PHE A 126 -3.96 7.60 7.36
C PHE A 126 -4.18 7.92 5.90
N GLN A 127 -4.84 7.02 5.16
CA GLN A 127 -5.16 7.24 3.76
C GLN A 127 -6.62 7.65 3.61
N LEU A 128 -6.84 8.76 2.87
CA LEU A 128 -8.17 9.28 2.52
C LEU A 128 -8.36 9.27 1.01
N TYR A 129 -9.55 8.84 0.56
CA TYR A 129 -9.98 8.97 -0.83
C TYR A 129 -10.68 10.29 -1.08
N VAL A 130 -10.75 10.65 -2.37
CA VAL A 130 -11.61 11.72 -2.84
C VAL A 130 -13.05 11.22 -2.89
N LEU A 131 -13.90 11.77 -2.04
CA LEU A 131 -15.28 11.32 -1.88
C LEU A 131 -16.26 12.50 -1.99
N LYS A 132 -17.44 12.25 -2.55
CA LYS A 132 -18.54 13.25 -2.61
C LYS A 132 -19.00 13.67 -1.22
N ASP A 133 -19.03 12.72 -0.26
CA ASP A 133 -19.40 13.03 1.13
C ASP A 133 -18.25 13.76 1.85
N ARG A 134 -18.24 15.09 1.71
CA ARG A 134 -17.25 15.97 2.37
C ARG A 134 -17.41 15.97 3.89
N GLY A 135 -18.62 15.69 4.40
CA GLY A 135 -18.87 15.51 5.84
C GLY A 135 -18.13 14.31 6.39
N PHE A 136 -18.19 13.16 5.69
CA PHE A 136 -17.41 11.99 6.04
C PHE A 136 -15.90 12.27 5.99
N MET A 137 -15.42 12.93 4.93
CA MET A 137 -13.99 13.24 4.79
C MET A 137 -13.50 14.10 5.98
N ARG A 138 -14.23 15.15 6.34
CA ARG A 138 -13.91 16.00 7.49
C ARG A 138 -13.92 15.22 8.80
N ASN A 139 -14.96 14.42 9.05
CA ASN A 139 -15.04 13.58 10.25
C ASN A 139 -13.86 12.59 10.34
N ALA A 140 -13.49 11.95 9.23
CA ALA A 140 -12.35 11.03 9.19
C ALA A 140 -11.03 11.75 9.51
N LEU A 141 -10.82 12.97 9.00
CA LEU A 141 -9.64 13.78 9.30
C LEU A 141 -9.61 14.24 10.76
N GLU A 142 -10.74 14.67 11.32
CA GLU A 142 -10.86 15.04 12.74
C GLU A 142 -10.50 13.87 13.66
N ARG A 143 -11.04 12.68 13.37
CA ARG A 143 -10.75 11.45 14.12
C ARG A 143 -9.29 11.01 13.97
N ALA A 144 -8.72 11.15 12.77
CA ALA A 144 -7.31 10.86 12.53
C ALA A 144 -6.40 11.78 13.37
N LYS A 145 -6.67 13.10 13.39
CA LYS A 145 -5.95 14.05 14.26
C LYS A 145 -6.08 13.70 15.74
N ALA A 146 -7.31 13.43 16.20
CA ALA A 146 -7.57 13.05 17.59
C ALA A 146 -6.84 11.77 18.00
N ALA A 147 -6.64 10.84 17.06
CA ALA A 147 -5.89 9.59 17.27
C ALA A 147 -4.35 9.75 17.13
N GLY A 148 -3.84 10.96 16.92
CA GLY A 148 -2.41 11.23 16.83
C GLY A 148 -1.77 10.85 15.48
N VAL A 149 -2.58 10.67 14.43
CA VAL A 149 -2.06 10.50 13.07
C VAL A 149 -1.31 11.75 12.64
N LYS A 150 -0.08 11.59 12.14
CA LYS A 150 0.74 12.73 11.70
C LYS A 150 0.72 12.93 10.20
N THR A 151 0.72 11.86 9.41
CA THR A 151 0.86 11.92 7.95
C THR A 151 -0.43 11.49 7.26
N LEU A 152 -0.93 12.34 6.35
CA LEU A 152 -2.07 12.05 5.49
C LEU A 152 -1.60 11.55 4.13
N VAL A 153 -2.14 10.42 3.68
CA VAL A 153 -1.95 9.90 2.31
C VAL A 153 -3.25 10.11 1.54
N PHE A 154 -3.28 11.12 0.68
CA PHE A 154 -4.46 11.47 -0.08
C PHE A 154 -4.44 10.79 -1.46
N THR A 155 -5.39 9.89 -1.72
CA THR A 155 -5.41 9.04 -2.91
C THR A 155 -6.31 9.65 -3.99
N VAL A 156 -5.73 9.95 -5.16
CA VAL A 156 -6.39 10.70 -6.25
C VAL A 156 -6.65 9.86 -7.51
N ASP A 157 -6.10 8.66 -7.62
CA ASP A 157 -6.22 7.78 -8.78
C ASP A 157 -7.51 6.91 -8.80
N MET A 158 -8.47 7.23 -7.93
CA MET A 158 -9.76 6.53 -7.85
C MET A 158 -10.96 7.47 -7.94
N PRO A 159 -11.11 8.26 -9.02
CA PRO A 159 -12.31 9.05 -9.23
C PRO A 159 -13.54 8.18 -9.56
N VAL A 160 -13.28 6.97 -10.08
CA VAL A 160 -14.27 5.93 -10.37
C VAL A 160 -13.68 4.55 -10.06
N PRO A 161 -14.50 3.52 -9.81
CA PRO A 161 -14.00 2.15 -9.62
C PRO A 161 -13.34 1.60 -10.90
N GLY A 162 -12.20 0.95 -10.78
CA GLY A 162 -11.58 0.20 -11.88
C GLY A 162 -12.39 -1.04 -12.29
N ALA A 163 -12.33 -1.42 -13.56
CA ALA A 163 -13.00 -2.61 -14.08
C ALA A 163 -12.23 -3.88 -13.72
N ARG A 164 -12.64 -4.57 -12.64
CA ARG A 164 -11.96 -5.75 -12.09
C ARG A 164 -12.73 -7.03 -12.40
N TYR A 165 -12.38 -7.68 -13.50
CA TYR A 165 -13.11 -8.86 -13.97
C TYR A 165 -13.02 -10.03 -13.00
N ARG A 166 -11.87 -10.19 -12.32
CA ARG A 166 -11.68 -11.26 -11.34
C ARG A 166 -12.58 -11.11 -10.11
N ASP A 167 -12.98 -9.88 -9.72
CA ASP A 167 -13.90 -9.65 -8.61
C ASP A 167 -15.29 -10.26 -8.90
N ALA A 168 -15.80 -10.08 -10.13
CA ALA A 168 -17.04 -10.68 -10.56
C ALA A 168 -16.91 -12.21 -10.71
N HIS A 169 -15.84 -12.70 -11.35
CA HIS A 169 -15.63 -14.12 -11.58
C HIS A 169 -15.44 -14.91 -10.27
N SER A 170 -14.80 -14.31 -9.24
CA SER A 170 -14.55 -14.98 -7.95
C SER A 170 -15.73 -14.91 -6.99
N GLY A 171 -16.71 -14.03 -7.20
CA GLY A 171 -17.86 -13.83 -6.29
C GLY A 171 -17.64 -12.74 -5.25
N MET A 172 -16.64 -11.89 -5.41
CA MET A 172 -16.52 -10.65 -4.63
C MET A 172 -17.69 -9.71 -4.94
N SER A 173 -18.06 -9.63 -6.22
CA SER A 173 -19.21 -8.86 -6.73
C SER A 173 -19.99 -9.67 -7.75
N GLY A 174 -21.10 -9.08 -8.28
CA GLY A 174 -21.90 -9.67 -9.35
C GLY A 174 -23.05 -10.59 -8.88
N PRO A 175 -23.71 -11.31 -9.82
CA PRO A 175 -24.88 -12.12 -9.51
C PRO A 175 -24.58 -13.22 -8.48
N ASN A 176 -25.47 -13.40 -7.50
CA ASN A 176 -25.39 -14.42 -6.45
C ASN A 176 -24.08 -14.36 -5.63
N ALA A 177 -23.41 -13.20 -5.56
CA ALA A 177 -22.14 -13.05 -4.87
C ALA A 177 -22.22 -13.49 -3.40
N ALA A 178 -23.27 -13.13 -2.67
CA ALA A 178 -23.45 -13.52 -1.28
C ALA A 178 -23.50 -15.05 -1.11
N LEU A 179 -24.29 -15.76 -1.93
CA LEU A 179 -24.37 -17.22 -1.89
C LEU A 179 -23.00 -17.86 -2.22
N ARG A 180 -22.33 -17.35 -3.24
CA ARG A 180 -20.98 -17.86 -3.65
C ARG A 180 -19.97 -17.68 -2.53
N ARG A 181 -19.97 -16.55 -1.81
CA ARG A 181 -19.08 -16.32 -0.65
C ARG A 181 -19.36 -17.28 0.49
N VAL A 182 -20.65 -17.54 0.79
CA VAL A 182 -21.03 -18.52 1.82
C VAL A 182 -20.51 -19.91 1.47
N LEU A 183 -20.73 -20.37 0.23
CA LEU A 183 -20.22 -21.68 -0.22
C LEU A 183 -18.68 -21.76 -0.16
N GLN A 184 -17.97 -20.69 -0.52
CA GLN A 184 -16.52 -20.64 -0.42
C GLN A 184 -16.04 -20.66 1.05
N ALA A 185 -16.78 -20.04 1.97
CA ALA A 185 -16.45 -20.09 3.40
C ALA A 185 -16.51 -21.51 3.96
N PHE A 186 -17.47 -22.34 3.51
CA PHE A 186 -17.54 -23.76 3.90
C PHE A 186 -16.32 -24.58 3.45
N THR A 187 -15.72 -24.25 2.32
CA THR A 187 -14.52 -24.92 1.83
C THR A 187 -13.22 -24.38 2.46
N HIS A 188 -13.32 -23.33 3.27
CA HIS A 188 -12.20 -22.69 3.97
C HIS A 188 -12.50 -22.56 5.47
N PRO A 189 -12.69 -23.67 6.21
CA PRO A 189 -13.20 -23.66 7.58
C PRO A 189 -12.30 -22.93 8.57
N GLN A 190 -10.99 -22.97 8.37
CA GLN A 190 -10.06 -22.22 9.22
C GLN A 190 -10.27 -20.70 9.09
N TRP A 191 -10.41 -20.21 7.85
CA TRP A 191 -10.72 -18.79 7.61
C TRP A 191 -12.12 -18.44 8.15
N ALA A 192 -13.12 -19.30 7.89
CA ALA A 192 -14.50 -19.07 8.32
C ALA A 192 -14.61 -18.98 9.85
N TRP A 193 -13.84 -19.77 10.58
CA TRP A 193 -13.81 -19.73 12.04
C TRP A 193 -13.04 -18.51 12.56
N ASP A 194 -11.77 -18.38 12.19
CA ASP A 194 -10.88 -17.35 12.76
C ASP A 194 -11.25 -15.93 12.31
N VAL A 195 -11.46 -15.73 11.02
CA VAL A 195 -11.82 -14.43 10.46
C VAL A 195 -13.33 -14.25 10.38
N GLY A 196 -14.02 -15.21 9.76
CA GLY A 196 -15.46 -15.12 9.51
C GLY A 196 -16.32 -15.01 10.77
N LEU A 197 -16.00 -15.74 11.82
CA LEU A 197 -16.77 -15.73 13.09
C LEU A 197 -16.08 -14.86 14.15
N LEU A 198 -14.81 -15.16 14.50
CA LEU A 198 -14.09 -14.50 15.58
C LEU A 198 -13.52 -13.13 15.21
N GLY A 199 -13.43 -12.81 13.92
CA GLY A 199 -12.93 -11.52 13.41
C GLY A 199 -13.97 -10.41 13.32
N LYS A 200 -15.23 -10.69 13.67
CA LYS A 200 -16.31 -9.68 13.64
C LYS A 200 -16.04 -8.51 14.59
N PRO A 201 -16.57 -7.30 14.28
CA PRO A 201 -17.40 -6.98 13.12
C PRO A 201 -16.57 -6.87 11.83
N HIS A 202 -17.18 -7.19 10.67
CA HIS A 202 -16.59 -7.00 9.33
C HIS A 202 -17.12 -5.72 8.68
N ASP A 203 -17.20 -4.69 9.47
CA ASP A 203 -17.66 -3.37 9.05
C ASP A 203 -16.58 -2.66 8.21
N LEU A 204 -16.99 -1.63 7.47
CA LEU A 204 -16.10 -0.54 7.11
C LEU A 204 -15.96 0.35 8.35
N GLY A 205 -14.96 0.05 9.21
CA GLY A 205 -14.90 0.60 10.55
C GLY A 205 -15.00 2.13 10.61
N ASN A 206 -14.32 2.82 9.70
CA ASN A 206 -14.38 4.28 9.64
C ASN A 206 -15.73 4.82 9.14
N VAL A 207 -16.38 4.11 8.21
CA VAL A 207 -17.71 4.50 7.68
C VAL A 207 -18.80 4.20 8.69
N SER A 208 -18.76 3.03 9.35
CA SER A 208 -19.70 2.64 10.39
C SER A 208 -19.68 3.60 11.57
N ALA A 209 -18.47 4.02 11.99
CA ALA A 209 -18.30 5.00 13.04
C ALA A 209 -18.94 6.36 12.70
N TYR A 210 -18.79 6.84 11.46
CA TYR A 210 -19.41 8.08 10.98
C TYR A 210 -20.95 7.94 10.89
N ARG A 211 -21.44 6.83 10.34
CA ARG A 211 -22.88 6.62 10.13
C ARG A 211 -23.63 6.23 11.39
N GLY A 212 -22.95 5.87 12.47
CA GLY A 212 -23.54 5.39 13.73
C GLY A 212 -24.28 4.06 13.59
N LYS A 213 -24.00 3.27 12.55
CA LYS A 213 -24.61 1.95 12.31
C LYS A 213 -23.65 1.01 11.59
N PRO A 214 -23.75 -0.31 11.85
CA PRO A 214 -22.97 -1.32 11.16
C PRO A 214 -23.13 -1.25 9.64
N THR A 215 -22.07 -1.61 8.91
CA THR A 215 -22.05 -1.75 7.46
C THR A 215 -21.79 -3.22 7.08
N SER A 216 -22.10 -3.59 5.85
CA SER A 216 -21.83 -4.92 5.29
C SER A 216 -20.85 -4.83 4.10
N LEU A 217 -20.44 -5.98 3.58
CA LEU A 217 -19.62 -6.02 2.35
C LEU A 217 -20.40 -5.49 1.13
N GLU A 218 -21.72 -5.70 1.10
CA GLU A 218 -22.62 -5.12 0.10
C GLU A 218 -22.67 -3.59 0.22
N ASP A 219 -22.76 -3.07 1.44
CA ASP A 219 -22.68 -1.63 1.70
C ASP A 219 -21.34 -1.06 1.25
N TYR A 220 -20.24 -1.81 1.41
CA TYR A 220 -18.91 -1.41 0.92
C TYR A 220 -18.91 -1.13 -0.58
N ILE A 221 -19.38 -2.10 -1.37
CA ILE A 221 -19.38 -1.98 -2.83
C ILE A 221 -20.31 -0.84 -3.27
N GLY A 222 -21.49 -0.75 -2.70
CA GLY A 222 -22.48 0.27 -3.01
C GLY A 222 -22.05 1.67 -2.55
N TRP A 223 -21.52 1.79 -1.32
CA TRP A 223 -21.09 3.08 -0.78
C TRP A 223 -19.91 3.68 -1.54
N LEU A 224 -18.89 2.86 -1.83
CA LEU A 224 -17.75 3.33 -2.61
C LEU A 224 -18.16 3.77 -4.01
N GLY A 225 -18.95 2.95 -4.73
CA GLY A 225 -19.40 3.28 -6.07
C GLY A 225 -20.22 4.58 -6.14
N ALA A 226 -21.02 4.86 -5.09
CA ALA A 226 -21.81 6.08 -5.01
C ALA A 226 -21.01 7.31 -4.58
N ASN A 227 -19.92 7.14 -3.82
CA ASN A 227 -19.20 8.24 -3.18
C ASN A 227 -17.90 8.66 -3.87
N PHE A 228 -17.33 7.90 -4.80
CA PHE A 228 -16.22 8.41 -5.60
C PHE A 228 -16.62 9.66 -6.38
N ASP A 229 -15.72 10.64 -6.39
CA ASP A 229 -15.98 11.96 -6.98
C ASP A 229 -15.11 12.19 -8.23
N PRO A 230 -15.67 12.01 -9.44
CA PRO A 230 -14.94 12.28 -10.68
C PRO A 230 -14.83 13.76 -11.04
N SER A 231 -15.44 14.66 -10.26
CA SER A 231 -15.47 16.10 -10.54
C SER A 231 -14.36 16.88 -9.85
N ILE A 232 -13.57 16.23 -8.99
CA ILE A 232 -12.55 16.91 -8.17
C ILE A 232 -11.35 17.38 -9.01
N SER A 233 -10.80 18.51 -8.64
CA SER A 233 -9.59 19.11 -9.18
C SER A 233 -8.61 19.48 -8.06
N TRP A 234 -7.42 19.94 -8.39
CA TRP A 234 -6.43 20.44 -7.42
C TRP A 234 -7.00 21.53 -6.49
N LYS A 235 -7.82 22.42 -7.03
CA LYS A 235 -8.47 23.49 -6.26
C LYS A 235 -9.39 22.94 -5.18
N ASP A 236 -10.05 21.81 -5.44
CA ASP A 236 -10.94 21.18 -4.48
C ASP A 236 -10.19 20.55 -3.29
N LEU A 237 -8.86 20.41 -3.38
CA LEU A 237 -8.02 19.90 -2.30
C LEU A 237 -7.55 20.98 -1.32
N GLU A 238 -7.65 22.27 -1.66
CA GLU A 238 -7.14 23.37 -0.83
C GLU A 238 -7.68 23.30 0.60
N TRP A 239 -8.98 23.04 0.78
CA TRP A 239 -9.57 22.93 2.12
C TRP A 239 -9.00 21.77 2.95
N ILE A 240 -8.51 20.70 2.30
CA ILE A 240 -7.87 19.56 3.00
C ILE A 240 -6.50 20.01 3.49
N ARG A 241 -5.73 20.72 2.67
CA ARG A 241 -4.44 21.27 3.06
C ARG A 241 -4.56 22.28 4.17
N GLU A 242 -5.57 23.17 4.11
CA GLU A 242 -5.87 24.13 5.18
C GLU A 242 -6.26 23.44 6.51
N PHE A 243 -6.98 22.32 6.41
CA PHE A 243 -7.39 21.55 7.57
C PHE A 243 -6.26 20.69 8.16
N TRP A 244 -5.40 20.11 7.30
CA TRP A 244 -4.35 19.17 7.68
C TRP A 244 -3.00 19.90 7.77
N ASP A 245 -2.50 20.07 8.99
CA ASP A 245 -1.26 20.80 9.33
C ASP A 245 0.00 19.88 9.33
N GLY A 246 -0.16 18.56 9.28
CA GLY A 246 0.93 17.58 9.15
C GLY A 246 1.35 17.33 7.71
N PRO A 247 2.33 16.42 7.49
CA PRO A 247 2.72 15.99 6.16
C PRO A 247 1.54 15.45 5.36
N MET A 248 1.44 15.87 4.09
CA MET A 248 0.41 15.44 3.15
C MET A 248 1.05 14.87 1.89
N ILE A 249 0.76 13.60 1.62
CA ILE A 249 1.30 12.84 0.49
C ILE A 249 0.18 12.61 -0.53
N ILE A 250 0.40 12.99 -1.80
CA ILE A 250 -0.56 12.72 -2.88
C ILE A 250 -0.22 11.36 -3.53
N LYS A 251 -1.15 10.42 -3.46
CA LYS A 251 -0.98 9.06 -3.98
C LYS A 251 -1.73 8.85 -5.28
N GLY A 252 -1.08 8.22 -6.28
CA GLY A 252 -1.69 7.89 -7.57
C GLY A 252 -1.13 8.71 -8.73
N ILE A 253 0.00 9.35 -8.51
CA ILE A 253 0.71 10.14 -9.53
C ILE A 253 1.49 9.18 -10.44
N LEU A 254 1.35 9.34 -11.76
CA LEU A 254 2.05 8.53 -12.75
C LEU A 254 2.60 9.37 -13.92
N ASP A 255 2.32 10.66 -13.93
CA ASP A 255 2.76 11.62 -14.95
C ASP A 255 3.62 12.73 -14.31
N PRO A 256 4.73 13.16 -14.98
CA PRO A 256 5.59 14.23 -14.47
C PRO A 256 4.88 15.59 -14.32
N GLU A 257 3.88 15.91 -15.14
CA GLU A 257 3.14 17.17 -15.01
C GLU A 257 2.24 17.15 -13.76
N ASP A 258 1.58 16.02 -13.46
CA ASP A 258 0.83 15.86 -12.21
C ASP A 258 1.76 15.94 -10.99
N ALA A 259 3.00 15.45 -11.11
CA ALA A 259 4.01 15.58 -10.05
C ALA A 259 4.39 17.05 -9.80
N LYS A 260 4.57 17.86 -10.86
CA LYS A 260 4.78 19.30 -10.74
C LYS A 260 3.56 20.02 -10.16
N ASP A 261 2.34 19.57 -10.50
CA ASP A 261 1.13 20.09 -9.89
C ASP A 261 1.07 19.82 -8.40
N ALA A 262 1.49 18.64 -7.95
CA ALA A 262 1.58 18.31 -6.52
C ALA A 262 2.59 19.22 -5.79
N VAL A 263 3.73 19.56 -6.42
CA VAL A 263 4.69 20.53 -5.87
C VAL A 263 4.04 21.93 -5.79
N ARG A 264 3.37 22.39 -6.86
CA ARG A 264 2.68 23.70 -6.87
C ARG A 264 1.57 23.79 -5.83
N PHE A 265 0.89 22.67 -5.58
CA PHE A 265 -0.13 22.55 -4.55
C PHE A 265 0.45 22.63 -3.12
N GLY A 266 1.72 22.39 -2.93
CA GLY A 266 2.38 22.36 -1.62
C GLY A 266 2.21 21.04 -0.87
N ALA A 267 2.16 19.91 -1.61
CA ALA A 267 2.27 18.60 -1.02
C ALA A 267 3.69 18.34 -0.49
N ASP A 268 3.79 17.58 0.62
CA ASP A 268 5.08 17.23 1.22
C ASP A 268 5.71 16.01 0.52
N GLY A 269 4.89 15.19 -0.14
CA GLY A 269 5.33 14.01 -0.87
C GLY A 269 4.35 13.56 -1.93
N ILE A 270 4.83 12.73 -2.85
CA ILE A 270 3.98 11.97 -3.77
C ILE A 270 4.29 10.49 -3.71
N ILE A 271 3.29 9.65 -3.96
CA ILE A 271 3.48 8.23 -4.21
C ILE A 271 3.25 7.98 -5.70
N VAL A 272 4.33 7.68 -6.42
CA VAL A 272 4.26 7.20 -7.81
C VAL A 272 3.58 5.84 -7.81
N SER A 273 2.38 5.77 -8.38
CA SER A 273 1.47 4.65 -8.22
C SER A 273 0.50 4.51 -9.38
N ASN A 274 0.28 3.30 -9.83
CA ASN A 274 -0.85 2.92 -10.69
C ASN A 274 -1.87 2.06 -9.92
N HIS A 275 -1.95 2.25 -8.59
CA HIS A 275 -2.82 1.48 -7.70
C HIS A 275 -2.61 -0.04 -7.77
N GLY A 276 -1.39 -0.46 -8.05
CA GLY A 276 -1.07 -1.89 -8.22
C GLY A 276 -1.69 -2.52 -9.46
N GLY A 277 -1.95 -1.74 -10.53
CA GLY A 277 -2.62 -2.20 -11.74
C GLY A 277 -4.11 -2.49 -11.55
N ARG A 278 -4.78 -1.80 -10.61
CA ARG A 278 -6.19 -2.05 -10.22
C ARG A 278 -7.16 -1.00 -10.77
N GLN A 279 -6.66 0.05 -11.44
CA GLN A 279 -7.47 1.16 -11.96
C GLN A 279 -7.47 1.15 -13.48
N LEU A 280 -6.56 1.84 -14.14
CA LEU A 280 -6.45 1.83 -15.59
C LEU A 280 -5.42 0.78 -16.03
N ASP A 281 -5.83 -0.16 -16.88
CA ASP A 281 -4.91 -1.10 -17.51
C ASP A 281 -4.26 -0.48 -18.76
N GLY A 282 -3.04 -0.88 -19.06
CA GLY A 282 -2.29 -0.35 -20.21
C GLY A 282 -1.43 0.88 -19.91
N VAL A 283 -1.42 1.39 -18.66
CA VAL A 283 -0.51 2.47 -18.24
C VAL A 283 0.90 1.94 -17.96
N LEU A 284 1.86 2.86 -17.79
CA LEU A 284 3.22 2.50 -17.40
C LEU A 284 3.25 1.80 -16.03
N SER A 285 4.21 0.88 -15.86
CA SER A 285 4.60 0.46 -14.52
C SER A 285 5.25 1.62 -13.76
N THR A 286 5.21 1.59 -12.44
CA THR A 286 5.85 2.62 -11.62
C THR A 286 7.37 2.64 -11.79
N ALA A 287 7.99 1.49 -12.06
CA ALA A 287 9.42 1.42 -12.39
C ALA A 287 9.77 2.18 -13.68
N ARG A 288 8.87 2.19 -14.67
CA ARG A 288 9.06 2.94 -15.93
C ARG A 288 8.72 4.42 -15.80
N ALA A 289 7.75 4.78 -14.93
CA ALA A 289 7.34 6.17 -14.71
C ALA A 289 8.31 6.94 -13.80
N MET A 290 8.92 6.26 -12.81
CA MET A 290 9.71 6.88 -11.76
C MET A 290 10.86 7.77 -12.27
N PRO A 291 11.71 7.38 -13.26
CA PRO A 291 12.83 8.21 -13.69
C PRO A 291 12.38 9.58 -14.20
N ALA A 292 11.37 9.64 -15.06
CA ALA A 292 10.88 10.90 -15.61
C ALA A 292 10.25 11.81 -14.53
N ILE A 293 9.56 11.22 -13.55
CA ILE A 293 9.01 11.95 -12.40
C ILE A 293 10.16 12.46 -11.52
N ALA A 294 11.15 11.63 -11.23
CA ALA A 294 12.31 12.04 -10.44
C ALA A 294 13.09 13.17 -11.13
N ASP A 295 13.31 13.08 -12.44
CA ASP A 295 13.97 14.15 -13.21
C ASP A 295 13.18 15.48 -13.14
N ALA A 296 11.85 15.40 -13.03
CA ALA A 296 11.01 16.58 -13.02
C ALA A 296 10.91 17.29 -11.64
N VAL A 297 10.96 16.54 -10.52
CA VAL A 297 10.61 17.11 -9.20
C VAL A 297 11.47 16.62 -8.02
N LYS A 298 12.52 15.81 -8.25
CA LYS A 298 13.39 15.35 -7.15
C LYS A 298 14.16 16.52 -6.53
N GLY A 299 14.04 16.63 -5.21
CA GLY A 299 14.60 17.75 -4.44
C GLY A 299 13.55 18.80 -4.06
N ASP A 300 12.45 18.88 -4.80
CA ASP A 300 11.34 19.79 -4.49
C ASP A 300 10.26 19.11 -3.62
N ILE A 301 10.17 17.78 -3.69
CA ILE A 301 9.16 16.99 -2.98
C ILE A 301 9.71 15.59 -2.67
N THR A 302 9.23 14.96 -1.59
CA THR A 302 9.60 13.57 -1.26
C THR A 302 8.94 12.58 -2.23
N LEU A 303 9.73 11.69 -2.82
CA LEU A 303 9.27 10.72 -3.80
C LEU A 303 9.14 9.33 -3.20
N LEU A 304 7.91 8.84 -3.12
CA LEU A 304 7.63 7.46 -2.74
C LEU A 304 7.12 6.68 -3.96
N ALA A 305 7.21 5.35 -3.89
CA ALA A 305 6.64 4.49 -4.93
C ALA A 305 5.93 3.28 -4.34
N ASP A 306 4.92 2.80 -5.03
CA ASP A 306 4.34 1.48 -4.81
C ASP A 306 4.18 0.71 -6.12
N SER A 307 3.40 -0.35 -6.12
CA SER A 307 3.07 -1.17 -7.29
C SER A 307 4.22 -2.06 -7.79
N GLY A 308 4.13 -3.33 -7.49
CA GLY A 308 5.05 -4.35 -8.01
C GLY A 308 6.12 -4.81 -7.03
N ILE A 309 6.41 -4.09 -5.98
CA ILE A 309 7.48 -4.37 -5.01
C ILE A 309 7.16 -5.66 -4.21
N ARG A 310 8.08 -6.62 -4.22
CA ARG A 310 7.94 -7.94 -3.59
C ARG A 310 9.13 -8.36 -2.76
N SER A 311 10.28 -7.70 -2.92
CA SER A 311 11.55 -8.09 -2.31
C SER A 311 12.36 -6.88 -1.88
N GLY A 312 13.37 -7.08 -1.04
CA GLY A 312 14.34 -6.04 -0.70
C GLY A 312 15.18 -5.62 -1.92
N LEU A 313 15.37 -6.50 -2.88
CA LEU A 313 16.01 -6.18 -4.15
C LEU A 313 15.18 -5.17 -4.96
N ASP A 314 13.85 -5.31 -4.96
CA ASP A 314 12.94 -4.37 -5.62
C ASP A 314 12.94 -3.00 -4.94
N VAL A 315 13.08 -2.97 -3.61
CA VAL A 315 13.26 -1.70 -2.87
C VAL A 315 14.51 -0.98 -3.35
N VAL A 316 15.66 -1.66 -3.41
CA VAL A 316 16.92 -1.07 -3.87
C VAL A 316 16.82 -0.59 -5.32
N ARG A 317 16.17 -1.35 -6.21
CA ARG A 317 15.91 -0.93 -7.60
C ARG A 317 15.09 0.35 -7.67
N MET A 318 14.01 0.42 -6.90
CA MET A 318 13.11 1.57 -6.92
C MET A 318 13.79 2.84 -6.39
N ILE A 319 14.61 2.72 -5.33
CA ILE A 319 15.42 3.84 -4.82
C ILE A 319 16.45 4.26 -5.89
N ALA A 320 17.10 3.32 -6.55
CA ALA A 320 18.05 3.63 -7.63
C ALA A 320 17.38 4.34 -8.82
N LEU A 321 16.09 4.11 -9.06
CA LEU A 321 15.28 4.82 -10.06
C LEU A 321 14.86 6.23 -9.62
N GLY A 322 15.04 6.60 -8.35
CA GLY A 322 14.79 7.95 -7.86
C GLY A 322 13.84 8.06 -6.66
N ALA A 323 13.22 6.98 -6.20
CA ALA A 323 12.39 7.02 -4.99
C ALA A 323 13.25 7.26 -3.73
N ASP A 324 12.67 7.92 -2.72
CA ASP A 324 13.24 8.06 -1.38
C ASP A 324 12.77 6.92 -0.46
N SER A 325 11.60 6.35 -0.74
CA SER A 325 11.02 5.24 0.01
C SER A 325 9.97 4.50 -0.83
N VAL A 326 9.54 3.33 -0.35
CA VAL A 326 8.52 2.51 -1.04
C VAL A 326 7.40 2.07 -0.11
N LEU A 327 6.23 1.74 -0.70
CA LEU A 327 5.13 1.16 0.04
C LEU A 327 4.85 -0.28 -0.44
N LEU A 328 4.70 -1.19 0.53
CA LEU A 328 4.26 -2.55 0.27
C LEU A 328 2.73 -2.62 0.34
N GLY A 329 2.11 -3.22 -0.67
CA GLY A 329 0.68 -3.54 -0.67
C GLY A 329 0.47 -5.05 -0.56
N ARG A 330 0.29 -5.72 -1.70
CA ARG A 330 0.00 -7.17 -1.74
C ARG A 330 0.97 -8.03 -0.94
N ALA A 331 2.27 -7.68 -0.94
CA ALA A 331 3.29 -8.48 -0.26
C ALA A 331 2.96 -8.68 1.22
N PHE A 332 2.65 -7.60 1.95
CA PHE A 332 2.32 -7.74 3.37
C PHE A 332 0.95 -8.39 3.61
N VAL A 333 -0.03 -8.18 2.71
CA VAL A 333 -1.35 -8.82 2.86
C VAL A 333 -1.28 -10.32 2.66
N TYR A 334 -0.44 -10.81 1.75
CA TYR A 334 -0.20 -12.25 1.62
C TYR A 334 0.43 -12.84 2.88
N ALA A 335 1.42 -12.16 3.45
CA ALA A 335 2.07 -12.57 4.69
C ALA A 335 1.09 -12.57 5.88
N LEU A 336 0.28 -11.52 5.96
CA LEU A 336 -0.78 -11.39 6.97
C LEU A 336 -1.81 -12.53 6.85
N ALA A 337 -2.31 -12.81 5.64
CA ALA A 337 -3.26 -13.88 5.40
C ALA A 337 -2.68 -15.26 5.76
N ALA A 338 -1.42 -15.49 5.41
CA ALA A 338 -0.75 -16.75 5.66
C ALA A 338 -0.48 -17.00 7.15
N ALA A 339 0.03 -15.99 7.89
CA ALA A 339 0.57 -16.19 9.23
C ALA A 339 0.34 -15.00 10.20
N GLY A 340 -0.63 -14.12 9.92
CA GLY A 340 -0.97 -13.00 10.81
C GLY A 340 0.19 -12.02 11.03
N GLU A 341 0.26 -11.44 12.21
CA GLU A 341 1.30 -10.49 12.64
C GLU A 341 2.72 -11.05 12.44
N ALA A 342 2.94 -12.30 12.85
CA ALA A 342 4.24 -12.97 12.69
C ALA A 342 4.65 -13.12 11.22
N GLY A 343 3.68 -13.33 10.32
CA GLY A 343 3.92 -13.39 8.89
C GLY A 343 4.40 -12.05 8.33
N VAL A 344 3.76 -10.96 8.73
CA VAL A 344 4.17 -9.60 8.32
C VAL A 344 5.55 -9.24 8.87
N ALA A 345 5.82 -9.53 10.14
CA ALA A 345 7.12 -9.30 10.75
C ALA A 345 8.23 -10.10 10.03
N ASN A 346 8.01 -11.37 9.73
CA ASN A 346 8.95 -12.20 8.98
C ASN A 346 9.18 -11.69 7.55
N LEU A 347 8.12 -11.25 6.85
CA LEU A 347 8.28 -10.63 5.53
C LEU A 347 9.21 -9.40 5.58
N LEU A 348 9.05 -8.55 6.61
CA LEU A 348 9.88 -7.37 6.79
C LEU A 348 11.34 -7.75 7.10
N ASP A 349 11.58 -8.82 7.84
CA ASP A 349 12.93 -9.37 8.07
C ASP A 349 13.57 -9.90 6.77
N LEU A 350 12.79 -10.56 5.92
CA LEU A 350 13.27 -10.99 4.60
C LEU A 350 13.66 -9.80 3.72
N ILE A 351 12.84 -8.74 3.70
CA ILE A 351 13.12 -7.51 2.94
C ILE A 351 14.38 -6.82 3.46
N ASP A 352 14.52 -6.64 4.78
CA ASP A 352 15.76 -6.09 5.39
C ASP A 352 16.98 -6.87 4.93
N LYS A 353 16.95 -8.20 5.08
CA LYS A 353 18.05 -9.09 4.68
C LYS A 353 18.39 -8.99 3.20
N GLU A 354 17.39 -8.99 2.33
CA GLU A 354 17.59 -8.88 0.89
C GLU A 354 18.14 -7.52 0.49
N MET A 355 17.69 -6.43 1.12
CA MET A 355 18.26 -5.08 0.92
C MET A 355 19.73 -5.05 1.31
N ARG A 356 20.11 -5.59 2.48
CA ARG A 356 21.52 -5.67 2.92
C ARG A 356 22.38 -6.43 1.91
N VAL A 357 21.89 -7.54 1.38
CA VAL A 357 22.60 -8.30 0.33
C VAL A 357 22.76 -7.47 -0.94
N ALA A 358 21.69 -6.85 -1.42
CA ALA A 358 21.74 -6.04 -2.63
C ALA A 358 22.67 -4.83 -2.49
N MET A 359 22.60 -4.12 -1.36
CA MET A 359 23.45 -2.96 -1.08
C MET A 359 24.93 -3.37 -0.92
N THR A 360 25.20 -4.49 -0.25
CA THR A 360 26.57 -5.03 -0.14
C THR A 360 27.16 -5.32 -1.52
N LEU A 361 26.39 -5.96 -2.41
CA LEU A 361 26.85 -6.34 -3.74
C LEU A 361 26.87 -5.18 -4.75
N THR A 362 26.20 -4.07 -4.46
CA THR A 362 26.28 -2.83 -5.26
C THR A 362 27.27 -1.82 -4.68
N GLY A 363 27.74 -2.05 -3.45
CA GLY A 363 28.75 -1.21 -2.78
C GLY A 363 28.17 0.07 -2.19
N ALA A 364 26.87 0.12 -1.88
CA ALA A 364 26.19 1.23 -1.19
C ALA A 364 26.10 0.95 0.31
N LYS A 365 26.67 1.82 1.16
CA LYS A 365 26.65 1.68 2.64
C LYS A 365 25.42 2.28 3.28
N SER A 366 24.76 3.22 2.62
CA SER A 366 23.58 3.90 3.10
C SER A 366 22.52 4.01 2.00
N ILE A 367 21.28 4.29 2.38
CA ILE A 367 20.20 4.53 1.42
C ILE A 367 20.53 5.73 0.51
N ALA A 368 21.15 6.77 1.04
CA ALA A 368 21.55 7.95 0.27
C ALA A 368 22.61 7.66 -0.83
N GLU A 369 23.37 6.58 -0.70
CA GLU A 369 24.35 6.18 -1.71
C GLU A 369 23.73 5.41 -2.88
N ILE A 370 22.48 4.95 -2.76
CA ILE A 370 21.75 4.30 -3.84
C ILE A 370 21.20 5.38 -4.77
N ASN A 371 21.61 5.35 -6.04
CA ASN A 371 21.20 6.34 -7.05
C ASN A 371 21.26 5.73 -8.45
N ALA A 372 20.98 6.49 -9.49
CA ALA A 372 21.02 6.03 -10.88
C ALA A 372 22.37 5.43 -11.31
N GLY A 373 23.49 5.76 -10.64
CA GLY A 373 24.80 5.13 -10.84
C GLY A 373 24.88 3.70 -10.34
N SER A 374 23.91 3.26 -9.52
CA SER A 374 23.75 1.87 -9.09
C SER A 374 23.08 0.98 -10.16
N LEU A 375 22.61 1.57 -11.25
CA LEU A 375 21.99 0.89 -12.37
C LEU A 375 22.98 0.64 -13.51
N VAL A 376 22.76 -0.43 -14.28
CA VAL A 376 23.44 -0.63 -15.57
C VAL A 376 22.67 0.20 -16.60
N ARG A 377 23.35 1.17 -17.22
CA ARG A 377 22.78 1.94 -18.32
C ARG A 377 22.77 1.07 -19.58
N ASN A 378 21.63 0.95 -20.25
CA ASN A 378 21.46 0.23 -21.51
C ASN A 378 21.59 -1.31 -21.42
N ALA A 379 21.09 -1.94 -20.36
CA ALA A 379 20.86 -3.37 -20.33
C ALA A 379 19.49 -3.72 -20.94
#